data_1ed02e51cad9c9cf1dfcd0615595b393
#
_entry.id   1ed02e51cad9c9cf1dfcd0615595b393
#
_cell.length_a   1.000
_cell.length_b   1.000
_cell.length_c   1.000
_cell.angle_alpha   90.00
_cell.angle_beta   90.00
_cell.angle_gamma   90.00
#
_symmetry.space_group_name_H-M   'P 1'
#
loop_
_entity.id
_entity.type
_entity.pdbx_description
1 polymer ?
#
loop_
_entity_poly.entity_id
_entity_poly.type
_entity_poly.pdbx_seq_one_letter_code
_entity_poly.pdbx_strand_id
1 'polypeptide(L)'
;MPAYYAPHGGHPPQEQLLTDRAMFTTAYAVIPKGTMRDITTSFLPHWRETRLWVIARPLSGFAETFSHYLMEVAPGGGSTRPEADAGAEGVVFVTEGALRLTIGDSTHALAPGSYAFLPPGCDWALENTGGDPARFHWIRKRYQRAEGVALPDPIVANEAEIEPAAMPGTEGRWATTRFVALDDLRHDMHVTIVTFLPGGTIPFAETHVMEHGLYVLEGKAVYRLNQDWVEVEAGDYMWLRAFCPQ
;
A
#
# COMPACT_ATOMS: atom_id res chain seq x y z
N MET A 1 -14.46 26.03 -13.70
CA MET A 1 -15.23 24.78 -13.73
C MET A 1 -14.27 23.70 -13.34
N PRO A 2 -14.60 22.81 -12.39
CA PRO A 2 -13.75 21.66 -12.18
C PRO A 2 -13.67 20.87 -13.50
N ALA A 3 -12.47 20.72 -14.01
CA ALA A 3 -12.26 19.88 -15.18
C ALA A 3 -12.60 18.43 -14.76
N TYR A 4 -13.40 17.75 -15.54
CA TYR A 4 -13.57 16.31 -15.36
C TYR A 4 -12.19 15.69 -15.43
N TYR A 5 -11.93 14.79 -14.50
CA TYR A 5 -10.69 14.06 -14.48
C TYR A 5 -10.53 13.29 -15.80
N ALA A 6 -9.37 13.46 -16.42
CA ALA A 6 -8.94 12.64 -17.53
C ALA A 6 -7.68 11.88 -17.12
N PRO A 7 -7.69 10.54 -17.13
CA PRO A 7 -6.50 9.76 -16.81
C PRO A 7 -5.39 10.04 -17.83
N HIS A 8 -4.13 9.90 -17.42
CA HIS A 8 -3.00 9.97 -18.33
C HIS A 8 -3.17 8.95 -19.47
N GLY A 9 -3.08 9.41 -20.72
CA GLY A 9 -3.34 8.56 -21.89
C GLY A 9 -4.80 8.46 -22.29
N GLY A 10 -5.71 9.26 -21.67
CA GLY A 10 -7.14 9.27 -21.98
C GLY A 10 -7.91 8.12 -21.33
N HIS A 11 -9.20 8.07 -21.61
CA HIS A 11 -10.04 6.96 -21.17
C HIS A 11 -9.77 5.72 -22.01
N PRO A 12 -9.58 4.53 -21.40
CA PRO A 12 -9.45 3.30 -22.16
C PRO A 12 -10.76 2.99 -22.88
N PRO A 13 -10.71 2.26 -24.01
CA PRO A 13 -11.91 1.71 -24.62
C PRO A 13 -12.73 0.90 -23.62
N GLN A 14 -14.05 0.90 -23.77
CA GLN A 14 -14.95 0.24 -22.82
C GLN A 14 -14.63 -1.25 -22.63
N GLU A 15 -14.26 -1.95 -23.69
CA GLU A 15 -13.84 -3.34 -23.65
C GLU A 15 -12.57 -3.61 -22.85
N GLN A 16 -11.73 -2.60 -22.62
CA GLN A 16 -10.53 -2.72 -21.81
C GLN A 16 -10.78 -2.50 -20.31
N LEU A 17 -11.96 -2.02 -19.93
CA LEU A 17 -12.37 -1.89 -18.53
C LEU A 17 -12.83 -3.22 -17.94
N LEU A 18 -13.25 -4.14 -18.81
CA LEU A 18 -13.64 -5.49 -18.41
C LEU A 18 -12.41 -6.37 -18.35
N THR A 19 -12.12 -6.91 -17.19
CA THR A 19 -11.02 -7.86 -17.02
C THR A 19 -11.57 -9.16 -16.45
N ASP A 20 -11.27 -10.27 -17.12
CA ASP A 20 -11.72 -11.61 -16.71
C ASP A 20 -11.08 -12.04 -15.38
N ARG A 21 -10.03 -11.33 -14.93
CA ARG A 21 -9.32 -11.59 -13.67
C ARG A 21 -9.90 -10.84 -12.47
N ALA A 22 -10.82 -9.88 -12.68
CA ALA A 22 -11.48 -9.18 -11.59
C ALA A 22 -12.40 -10.13 -10.82
N MET A 23 -12.18 -10.27 -9.53
CA MET A 23 -12.95 -11.16 -8.67
C MET A 23 -13.38 -10.42 -7.40
N PHE A 24 -14.63 -10.56 -7.02
CA PHE A 24 -15.19 -9.98 -5.80
C PHE A 24 -16.03 -11.04 -5.10
N THR A 25 -15.51 -11.55 -4.02
CA THR A 25 -16.15 -12.59 -3.21
C THR A 25 -16.33 -12.11 -1.77
N THR A 26 -16.93 -12.92 -0.91
CA THR A 26 -17.04 -12.62 0.52
C THR A 26 -15.73 -12.85 1.27
N ALA A 27 -14.76 -13.57 0.69
CA ALA A 27 -13.51 -13.94 1.32
C ALA A 27 -12.32 -13.11 0.82
N TYR A 28 -12.36 -12.70 -0.45
CA TYR A 28 -11.29 -11.93 -1.06
C TYR A 28 -11.78 -11.11 -2.26
N ALA A 29 -10.97 -10.14 -2.67
CA ALA A 29 -11.14 -9.42 -3.94
C ALA A 29 -9.82 -9.41 -4.71
N VAL A 30 -9.91 -9.43 -6.05
CA VAL A 30 -8.81 -9.19 -6.98
C VAL A 30 -9.19 -8.01 -7.85
N ILE A 31 -8.38 -6.96 -7.81
CA ILE A 31 -8.56 -5.75 -8.61
C ILE A 31 -7.38 -5.66 -9.58
N PRO A 32 -7.55 -6.10 -10.83
CA PRO A 32 -6.48 -6.01 -11.83
C PRO A 32 -6.13 -4.56 -12.16
N LYS A 33 -4.88 -4.34 -12.53
CA LYS A 33 -4.34 -3.00 -12.88
C LYS A 33 -5.22 -2.22 -13.88
N GLY A 34 -5.95 -2.90 -14.75
CA GLY A 34 -6.84 -2.29 -15.73
C GLY A 34 -8.04 -1.57 -15.11
N THR A 35 -8.54 -2.07 -13.97
CA THR A 35 -9.68 -1.48 -13.26
C THR A 35 -9.29 -0.23 -12.48
N MET A 36 -8.01 -0.04 -12.16
CA MET A 36 -7.51 1.16 -11.48
C MET A 36 -7.29 2.35 -12.41
N ARG A 37 -7.62 2.22 -13.69
CA ARG A 37 -7.70 3.34 -14.65
C ARG A 37 -9.06 4.05 -14.59
N ASP A 38 -9.72 3.95 -13.47
CA ASP A 38 -11.02 4.60 -13.26
C ASP A 38 -10.91 6.11 -13.49
N ILE A 39 -11.98 6.67 -14.01
CA ILE A 39 -12.17 8.11 -14.19
C ILE A 39 -12.37 8.85 -12.85
N THR A 40 -12.62 8.12 -11.79
CA THR A 40 -12.83 8.63 -10.45
C THR A 40 -11.51 8.67 -9.68
N THR A 41 -10.87 9.82 -9.67
CA THR A 41 -9.89 10.11 -8.64
C THR A 41 -10.54 10.92 -7.55
N SER A 42 -10.22 10.59 -6.32
CA SER A 42 -10.68 11.37 -5.17
C SER A 42 -9.64 12.45 -4.86
N PHE A 43 -10.14 13.61 -4.42
CA PHE A 43 -9.29 14.67 -3.89
C PHE A 43 -9.40 14.64 -2.37
N LEU A 44 -8.25 14.67 -1.70
CA LEU A 44 -8.21 14.77 -0.25
C LEU A 44 -8.18 16.25 0.18
N PRO A 45 -8.94 16.63 1.21
CA PRO A 45 -8.76 17.92 1.86
C PRO A 45 -7.30 18.12 2.26
N HIS A 46 -6.81 19.34 2.15
CA HIS A 46 -5.44 19.73 2.51
C HIS A 46 -4.30 19.20 1.61
N TRP A 47 -4.62 18.43 0.56
CA TRP A 47 -3.67 18.03 -0.45
C TRP A 47 -3.76 18.93 -1.69
N ARG A 48 -2.62 19.41 -2.19
CA ARG A 48 -2.50 20.25 -3.38
C ARG A 48 -1.84 19.46 -4.50
N GLU A 49 -2.28 19.66 -5.74
CA GLU A 49 -1.69 19.05 -6.95
C GLU A 49 -1.52 17.53 -6.78
N THR A 50 -2.51 16.88 -6.20
CA THR A 50 -2.45 15.47 -5.81
C THR A 50 -3.69 14.73 -6.32
N ARG A 51 -3.45 13.54 -6.84
CA ARG A 51 -4.49 12.58 -7.21
C ARG A 51 -4.37 11.35 -6.34
N LEU A 52 -5.48 10.67 -6.10
CA LEU A 52 -5.47 9.39 -5.42
C LEU A 52 -6.49 8.44 -6.03
N TRP A 53 -6.12 7.16 -6.01
CA TRP A 53 -7.03 6.06 -6.30
C TRP A 53 -7.22 5.26 -5.02
N VAL A 54 -8.46 5.13 -4.57
CA VAL A 54 -8.81 4.33 -3.41
C VAL A 54 -8.96 2.89 -3.86
N ILE A 55 -8.00 2.03 -3.53
CA ILE A 55 -8.05 0.61 -3.89
C ILE A 55 -8.60 -0.26 -2.78
N ALA A 56 -8.57 0.22 -1.53
CA ALA A 56 -9.24 -0.38 -0.39
C ALA A 56 -9.64 0.69 0.63
N ARG A 57 -10.77 0.49 1.28
CA ARG A 57 -11.19 1.27 2.45
C ARG A 57 -12.31 0.54 3.20
N PRO A 58 -12.51 0.80 4.51
CA PRO A 58 -13.51 0.09 5.32
C PRO A 58 -14.93 0.14 4.76
N LEU A 59 -15.32 1.26 4.14
CA LEU A 59 -16.66 1.46 3.58
C LEU A 59 -16.88 0.86 2.19
N SER A 60 -15.85 0.28 1.59
CA SER A 60 -15.96 -0.34 0.25
C SER A 60 -16.57 -1.74 0.28
N GLY A 61 -16.76 -2.31 1.47
CA GLY A 61 -17.40 -3.60 1.66
C GLY A 61 -16.45 -4.79 1.60
N PHE A 62 -15.16 -4.58 1.33
CA PHE A 62 -14.16 -5.64 1.35
C PHE A 62 -12.97 -5.34 2.29
N ALA A 63 -12.45 -4.13 2.41
CA ALA A 63 -11.48 -3.80 3.44
C ALA A 63 -12.19 -3.34 4.72
N GLU A 64 -11.98 -4.04 5.84
CA GLU A 64 -12.71 -3.83 7.08
C GLU A 64 -11.97 -2.91 8.05
N THR A 65 -10.63 -2.90 8.04
CA THR A 65 -9.83 -2.18 9.05
C THR A 65 -8.92 -1.10 8.51
N PHE A 66 -8.50 -1.15 7.24
CA PHE A 66 -7.55 -0.22 6.68
C PHE A 66 -8.02 0.41 5.36
N SER A 67 -7.37 1.49 4.98
CA SER A 67 -7.46 2.07 3.64
C SER A 67 -6.13 1.94 2.92
N HIS A 68 -6.15 1.70 1.62
CA HIS A 68 -4.98 1.68 0.78
C HIS A 68 -5.21 2.58 -0.43
N TYR A 69 -4.39 3.60 -0.55
CA TYR A 69 -4.44 4.58 -1.62
C TYR A 69 -3.19 4.50 -2.50
N LEU A 70 -3.39 4.59 -3.80
CA LEU A 70 -2.33 4.94 -4.74
C LEU A 70 -2.33 6.45 -4.88
N MET A 71 -1.23 7.09 -4.57
CA MET A 71 -1.07 8.54 -4.58
C MET A 71 -0.17 8.97 -5.73
N GLU A 72 -0.54 10.05 -6.40
CA GLU A 72 0.29 10.75 -7.38
C GLU A 72 0.31 12.23 -7.04
N VAL A 73 1.49 12.76 -6.80
CA VAL A 73 1.72 14.16 -6.42
C VAL A 73 2.54 14.83 -7.52
N ALA A 74 1.97 15.84 -8.17
CA ALA A 74 2.66 16.63 -9.17
C ALA A 74 3.81 17.48 -8.56
N PRO A 75 4.78 17.97 -9.35
CA PRO A 75 5.83 18.85 -8.86
C PRO A 75 5.28 20.05 -8.05
N GLY A 76 5.83 20.28 -6.87
CA GLY A 76 5.38 21.33 -5.94
C GLY A 76 4.07 21.03 -5.22
N GLY A 77 3.45 19.89 -5.50
CA GLY A 77 2.28 19.39 -4.79
C GLY A 77 2.61 18.77 -3.45
N GLY A 78 1.58 18.36 -2.71
CA GLY A 78 1.70 17.72 -1.41
C GLY A 78 0.75 18.28 -0.37
N SER A 79 1.05 18.04 0.91
CA SER A 79 0.23 18.49 2.03
C SER A 79 1.08 18.87 3.23
N THR A 80 0.70 19.96 3.90
CA THR A 80 1.26 20.33 5.20
C THR A 80 0.49 19.71 6.37
N ARG A 81 -0.62 19.04 6.07
CA ARG A 81 -1.46 18.32 7.04
C ARG A 81 -2.10 17.11 6.36
N PRO A 82 -1.30 16.08 6.04
CA PRO A 82 -1.77 14.96 5.22
C PRO A 82 -2.86 14.13 5.88
N GLU A 83 -2.76 13.90 7.21
CA GLU A 83 -3.70 13.10 7.97
C GLU A 83 -4.60 13.99 8.84
N ALA A 84 -5.90 13.87 8.66
CA ALA A 84 -6.90 14.62 9.41
C ALA A 84 -7.38 13.90 10.68
N ASP A 85 -7.27 12.57 10.73
CA ASP A 85 -7.64 11.76 11.89
C ASP A 85 -6.42 11.54 12.79
N ALA A 86 -6.37 12.22 13.92
CA ALA A 86 -5.29 12.07 14.89
C ALA A 86 -5.19 10.66 15.52
N GLY A 87 -6.21 9.82 15.35
CA GLY A 87 -6.20 8.42 15.77
C GLY A 87 -5.70 7.46 14.69
N ALA A 88 -5.40 7.95 13.50
CA ALA A 88 -4.90 7.10 12.42
C ALA A 88 -3.38 7.01 12.45
N GLU A 89 -2.87 5.82 12.16
CA GLU A 89 -1.50 5.56 11.76
C GLU A 89 -1.43 5.39 10.24
N GLY A 90 -0.25 5.51 9.66
CA GLY A 90 -0.08 5.35 8.24
C GLY A 90 1.31 4.88 7.84
N VAL A 91 1.38 4.24 6.68
CA VAL A 91 2.62 3.92 5.99
C VAL A 91 2.61 4.58 4.63
N VAL A 92 3.69 5.29 4.32
CA VAL A 92 4.01 5.79 2.97
C VAL A 92 5.12 4.90 2.41
N PHE A 93 4.88 4.31 1.23
CA PHE A 93 5.88 3.57 0.48
C PHE A 93 6.02 4.15 -0.92
N VAL A 94 7.20 4.72 -1.21
CA VAL A 94 7.46 5.44 -2.47
C VAL A 94 7.82 4.46 -3.58
N THR A 95 7.14 4.58 -4.72
CA THR A 95 7.40 3.77 -5.92
C THR A 95 8.08 4.55 -7.03
N GLU A 96 7.80 5.86 -7.15
CA GLU A 96 8.36 6.70 -8.20
C GLU A 96 8.60 8.13 -7.70
N GLY A 97 9.60 8.80 -8.28
CA GLY A 97 9.88 10.22 -8.04
C GLY A 97 10.60 10.51 -6.74
N ALA A 98 10.57 11.76 -6.31
CA ALA A 98 11.24 12.26 -5.12
C ALA A 98 10.27 13.05 -4.25
N LEU A 99 10.26 12.75 -2.95
CA LEU A 99 9.41 13.42 -1.97
C LEU A 99 10.26 13.92 -0.81
N ARG A 100 9.81 15.00 -0.20
CA ARG A 100 10.30 15.49 1.07
C ARG A 100 9.27 15.23 2.14
N LEU A 101 9.62 14.43 3.13
CA LEU A 101 8.82 14.16 4.32
C LEU A 101 9.39 15.00 5.48
N THR A 102 8.53 15.74 6.14
CA THR A 102 8.87 16.45 7.39
C THR A 102 8.09 15.82 8.53
N ILE A 103 8.75 15.45 9.62
CA ILE A 103 8.16 14.91 10.84
C ILE A 103 8.64 15.78 12.00
N GLY A 104 7.75 16.56 12.58
CA GLY A 104 8.14 17.61 13.55
C GLY A 104 9.21 18.52 12.94
N ASP A 105 10.39 18.59 13.58
CA ASP A 105 11.52 19.40 13.11
C ASP A 105 12.48 18.65 12.16
N SER A 106 12.24 17.38 11.91
CA SER A 106 13.11 16.53 11.10
C SER A 106 12.64 16.48 9.65
N THR A 107 13.59 16.52 8.70
CA THR A 107 13.31 16.44 7.26
C THR A 107 14.03 15.24 6.65
N HIS A 108 13.30 14.46 5.87
CA HIS A 108 13.78 13.25 5.19
C HIS A 108 13.53 13.34 3.69
N ALA A 109 14.55 13.02 2.91
CA ALA A 109 14.40 12.83 1.46
C ALA A 109 13.94 11.40 1.21
N LEU A 110 12.81 11.25 0.51
CA LEU A 110 12.29 9.95 0.12
C LEU A 110 12.48 9.75 -1.39
N ALA A 111 12.89 8.55 -1.77
CA ALA A 111 13.10 8.07 -3.13
C ALA A 111 12.36 6.72 -3.32
N PRO A 112 12.31 6.15 -4.51
CA PRO A 112 11.76 4.80 -4.70
C PRO A 112 12.37 3.80 -3.72
N GLY A 113 11.51 2.95 -3.14
CA GLY A 113 11.88 2.03 -2.05
C GLY A 113 11.84 2.64 -0.64
N SER A 114 11.64 3.95 -0.51
CA SER A 114 11.52 4.57 0.82
C SER A 114 10.20 4.19 1.48
N TYR A 115 10.31 3.83 2.74
CA TYR A 115 9.25 3.49 3.67
C TYR A 115 9.20 4.52 4.79
N ALA A 116 8.03 5.01 5.12
CA ALA A 116 7.82 5.84 6.31
C ALA A 116 6.59 5.35 7.08
N PHE A 117 6.78 4.94 8.33
CA PHE A 117 5.70 4.69 9.28
C PHE A 117 5.43 5.94 10.10
N LEU A 118 4.18 6.34 10.16
CA LEU A 118 3.68 7.56 10.79
C LEU A 118 2.66 7.16 11.86
N PRO A 119 3.04 7.19 13.14
CA PRO A 119 2.16 6.77 14.24
C PRO A 119 0.99 7.75 14.42
N PRO A 120 -0.05 7.35 15.19
CA PRO A 120 -1.18 8.23 15.47
C PRO A 120 -0.73 9.50 16.18
N GLY A 121 -1.30 10.63 15.78
CA GLY A 121 -0.95 11.95 16.32
C GLY A 121 0.38 12.52 15.82
N CYS A 122 1.05 11.84 14.90
CA CYS A 122 2.27 12.33 14.28
C CYS A 122 1.99 13.63 13.50
N ASP A 123 2.77 14.67 13.75
CA ASP A 123 2.77 15.89 12.95
C ASP A 123 3.74 15.70 11.78
N TRP A 124 3.21 15.63 10.57
CA TRP A 124 4.00 15.39 9.38
C TRP A 124 3.48 16.17 8.16
N ALA A 125 4.38 16.42 7.23
CA ALA A 125 4.08 17.06 5.95
C ALA A 125 4.80 16.30 4.83
N LEU A 126 4.24 16.33 3.63
CA LEU A 126 4.81 15.69 2.45
C LEU A 126 4.75 16.65 1.25
N GLU A 127 5.86 16.75 0.52
CA GLU A 127 5.95 17.60 -0.66
C GLU A 127 6.75 16.90 -1.76
N ASN A 128 6.27 17.00 -3.00
CA ASN A 128 7.06 16.63 -4.17
C ASN A 128 8.04 17.77 -4.50
N THR A 129 9.32 17.52 -4.27
CA THR A 129 10.40 18.44 -4.56
C THR A 129 11.12 18.15 -5.87
N GLY A 130 10.69 17.10 -6.59
CA GLY A 130 11.21 16.73 -7.90
C GLY A 130 10.60 17.52 -9.04
N GLY A 131 11.12 17.30 -10.25
CA GLY A 131 10.58 17.88 -11.50
C GLY A 131 9.49 17.04 -12.15
N ASP A 132 9.31 15.80 -11.73
CA ASP A 132 8.34 14.84 -12.24
C ASP A 132 7.32 14.45 -11.17
N PRO A 133 6.16 13.91 -11.55
CA PRO A 133 5.22 13.36 -10.58
C PRO A 133 5.84 12.27 -9.70
N ALA A 134 5.56 12.30 -8.42
CA ALA A 134 5.96 11.27 -7.48
C ALA A 134 4.76 10.38 -7.15
N ARG A 135 5.00 9.07 -7.02
CA ARG A 135 3.98 8.08 -6.72
C ARG A 135 4.35 7.28 -5.49
N PHE A 136 3.34 6.99 -4.69
CA PHE A 136 3.51 6.18 -3.48
C PHE A 136 2.21 5.49 -3.08
N HIS A 137 2.35 4.42 -2.34
CA HIS A 137 1.26 3.79 -1.60
C HIS A 137 1.10 4.48 -0.26
N TRP A 138 -0.13 4.83 0.09
CA TRP A 138 -0.47 5.29 1.43
C TRP A 138 -1.46 4.32 2.04
N ILE A 139 -0.99 3.50 2.98
CA ILE A 139 -1.78 2.56 3.76
C ILE A 139 -2.05 3.20 5.10
N ARG A 140 -3.30 3.28 5.51
CA ARG A 140 -3.69 3.91 6.77
C ARG A 140 -4.84 3.19 7.44
N LYS A 141 -4.83 3.18 8.76
CA LYS A 141 -5.92 2.66 9.57
C LYS A 141 -6.00 3.40 10.91
N ARG A 142 -7.11 3.23 11.60
CA ARG A 142 -7.23 3.69 12.98
C ARG A 142 -6.42 2.75 13.87
N TYR A 143 -5.47 3.31 14.60
CA TYR A 143 -4.57 2.56 15.49
C TYR A 143 -5.31 1.99 16.69
N GLN A 144 -5.06 0.75 17.01
CA GLN A 144 -5.60 0.05 18.18
C GLN A 144 -4.45 -0.27 19.14
N ARG A 145 -4.28 0.58 20.14
CA ARG A 145 -3.21 0.45 21.12
C ARG A 145 -3.41 -0.78 22.01
N ALA A 146 -2.39 -1.60 22.15
CA ALA A 146 -2.36 -2.65 23.16
C ALA A 146 -2.24 -2.04 24.56
N GLU A 147 -2.95 -2.63 25.54
CA GLU A 147 -2.94 -2.14 26.91
C GLU A 147 -1.54 -2.23 27.52
N GLY A 148 -1.11 -1.13 28.17
CA GLY A 148 0.21 -1.06 28.82
C GLY A 148 1.38 -0.86 27.86
N VAL A 149 1.15 -0.81 26.56
CA VAL A 149 2.20 -0.65 25.54
C VAL A 149 2.31 0.84 25.13
N ALA A 150 3.53 1.34 24.97
CA ALA A 150 3.78 2.71 24.50
C ALA A 150 3.39 2.85 23.01
N LEU A 151 3.11 4.07 22.55
CA LEU A 151 3.01 4.35 21.12
C LEU A 151 4.35 4.09 20.43
N PRO A 152 4.33 3.61 19.18
CA PRO A 152 5.56 3.49 18.40
C PRO A 152 6.10 4.86 17.98
N ASP A 153 7.40 4.89 17.72
CA ASP A 153 8.06 6.07 17.13
C ASP A 153 7.89 6.04 15.60
N PRO A 154 7.98 7.20 14.92
CA PRO A 154 8.08 7.25 13.47
C PRO A 154 9.30 6.45 12.96
N ILE A 155 9.13 5.78 11.82
CA ILE A 155 10.22 5.07 11.15
C ILE A 155 10.37 5.64 9.75
N VAL A 156 11.62 5.92 9.35
CA VAL A 156 11.96 6.26 7.96
C VAL A 156 13.14 5.36 7.56
N ALA A 157 12.96 4.57 6.52
CA ALA A 157 13.95 3.63 6.01
C ALA A 157 13.83 3.50 4.49
N ASN A 158 14.80 2.84 3.86
CA ASN A 158 14.67 2.43 2.46
C ASN A 158 14.83 0.90 2.39
N GLU A 159 14.04 0.25 1.53
CA GLU A 159 14.10 -1.21 1.36
C GLU A 159 15.49 -1.72 0.99
N ALA A 160 16.26 -0.92 0.23
CA ALA A 160 17.61 -1.26 -0.18
C ALA A 160 18.62 -1.33 1.00
N GLU A 161 18.27 -0.77 2.15
CA GLU A 161 19.09 -0.76 3.37
C GLU A 161 18.76 -1.92 4.32
N ILE A 162 17.73 -2.70 3.99
CA ILE A 162 17.22 -3.77 4.85
C ILE A 162 17.50 -5.12 4.18
N GLU A 163 18.25 -5.98 4.86
CA GLU A 163 18.50 -7.33 4.38
C GLU A 163 17.23 -8.18 4.42
N PRO A 164 16.75 -8.70 3.28
CA PRO A 164 15.58 -9.55 3.26
C PRO A 164 15.81 -10.85 4.03
N ALA A 165 14.92 -11.19 4.93
CA ALA A 165 14.97 -12.44 5.67
C ALA A 165 14.44 -13.59 4.81
N ALA A 166 15.31 -14.53 4.44
CA ALA A 166 14.91 -15.73 3.73
C ALA A 166 14.02 -16.62 4.61
N MET A 167 12.96 -17.16 4.02
CA MET A 167 12.07 -18.07 4.73
C MET A 167 12.70 -19.46 4.83
N PRO A 168 12.65 -20.09 6.02
CA PRO A 168 13.26 -21.41 6.22
C PRO A 168 12.71 -22.45 5.24
N GLY A 169 13.61 -23.33 4.73
CA GLY A 169 13.23 -24.42 3.85
C GLY A 169 12.92 -24.03 2.40
N THR A 170 13.15 -22.77 2.00
CA THR A 170 12.85 -22.28 0.65
C THR A 170 14.09 -22.03 -0.20
N GLU A 171 15.28 -22.37 0.30
CA GLU A 171 16.57 -22.16 -0.40
C GLU A 171 16.76 -20.69 -0.84
N GLY A 172 16.23 -19.74 -0.07
CA GLY A 172 16.27 -18.31 -0.41
C GLY A 172 15.32 -17.88 -1.52
N ARG A 173 14.46 -18.78 -2.04
CA ARG A 173 13.51 -18.43 -3.11
C ARG A 173 12.33 -17.60 -2.64
N TRP A 174 12.09 -17.53 -1.34
CA TRP A 174 11.11 -16.69 -0.70
C TRP A 174 11.79 -15.91 0.42
N ALA A 175 11.73 -14.60 0.35
CA ALA A 175 12.26 -13.69 1.36
C ALA A 175 11.28 -12.57 1.69
N THR A 176 11.43 -11.97 2.85
CA THR A 176 10.59 -10.85 3.30
C THR A 176 11.46 -9.73 3.82
N THR A 177 11.30 -8.53 3.26
CA THR A 177 11.85 -7.29 3.80
C THR A 177 10.87 -6.73 4.83
N ARG A 178 11.31 -6.58 6.08
CA ARG A 178 10.50 -6.11 7.20
C ARG A 178 11.08 -4.81 7.75
N PHE A 179 10.23 -3.79 7.80
CA PHE A 179 10.58 -2.47 8.35
C PHE A 179 10.34 -2.39 9.85
N VAL A 180 9.61 -3.34 10.41
CA VAL A 180 9.22 -3.45 11.80
C VAL A 180 9.47 -4.88 12.29
N ALA A 181 9.94 -5.03 13.52
CA ALA A 181 10.10 -6.34 14.13
C ALA A 181 8.74 -7.02 14.35
N LEU A 182 8.67 -8.33 14.07
CA LEU A 182 7.41 -9.08 14.15
C LEU A 182 6.82 -9.18 15.58
N ASP A 183 7.66 -9.07 16.57
CA ASP A 183 7.33 -9.18 17.99
C ASP A 183 7.17 -7.81 18.69
N ASP A 184 7.25 -6.73 17.95
CA ASP A 184 7.02 -5.38 18.48
C ASP A 184 5.51 -5.08 18.60
N LEU A 185 4.98 -5.31 19.78
CA LEU A 185 3.56 -5.12 20.09
C LEU A 185 3.09 -3.65 20.01
N ARG A 186 4.00 -2.72 19.75
CA ARG A 186 3.64 -1.32 19.51
C ARG A 186 2.98 -1.12 18.14
N HIS A 187 3.15 -2.05 17.21
CA HIS A 187 2.59 -1.97 15.87
C HIS A 187 1.41 -2.93 15.70
N ASP A 188 0.25 -2.41 15.33
CA ASP A 188 -0.94 -3.18 15.04
C ASP A 188 -1.22 -3.31 13.52
N MET A 189 -0.30 -2.81 12.71
CA MET A 189 -0.25 -2.95 11.26
C MET A 189 1.19 -3.17 10.80
N HIS A 190 1.39 -4.16 9.93
CA HIS A 190 2.68 -4.43 9.30
C HIS A 190 2.57 -4.27 7.79
N VAL A 191 3.45 -3.47 7.20
CA VAL A 191 3.63 -3.35 5.76
C VAL A 191 5.01 -3.88 5.42
N THR A 192 5.07 -4.93 4.62
CA THR A 192 6.29 -5.65 4.27
C THR A 192 6.39 -5.86 2.77
N ILE A 193 7.57 -6.17 2.27
CA ILE A 193 7.77 -6.58 0.89
C ILE A 193 8.10 -8.07 0.90
N VAL A 194 7.33 -8.84 0.12
CA VAL A 194 7.57 -10.27 -0.08
C VAL A 194 8.14 -10.47 -1.46
N THR A 195 9.29 -11.11 -1.52
CA THR A 195 10.03 -11.33 -2.77
C THR A 195 10.18 -12.82 -3.05
N PHE A 196 9.85 -13.21 -4.28
CA PHE A 196 10.06 -14.56 -4.78
C PHE A 196 11.03 -14.54 -5.95
N LEU A 197 12.01 -15.42 -5.93
CA LEU A 197 12.75 -15.75 -7.15
C LEU A 197 11.88 -16.59 -8.10
N PRO A 198 12.15 -16.60 -9.40
CA PRO A 198 11.39 -17.42 -10.35
C PRO A 198 11.25 -18.87 -9.89
N GLY A 199 10.01 -19.37 -9.83
CA GLY A 199 9.68 -20.69 -9.30
C GLY A 199 9.64 -20.79 -7.78
N GLY A 200 9.82 -19.67 -7.06
CA GLY A 200 9.61 -19.64 -5.61
C GLY A 200 8.15 -19.82 -5.23
N THR A 201 7.89 -20.53 -4.15
CA THR A 201 6.54 -20.84 -3.66
C THR A 201 6.46 -20.75 -2.15
N ILE A 202 5.26 -20.46 -1.65
CA ILE A 202 4.89 -20.76 -0.26
C ILE A 202 4.41 -22.21 -0.27
N PRO A 203 5.11 -23.15 0.40
CA PRO A 203 4.85 -24.59 0.24
C PRO A 203 3.69 -25.11 1.09
N PHE A 204 2.87 -24.24 1.65
CA PHE A 204 1.73 -24.59 2.51
C PHE A 204 0.59 -23.59 2.29
N ALA A 205 -0.62 -24.00 2.63
CA ALA A 205 -1.75 -23.09 2.76
C ALA A 205 -1.84 -22.63 4.20
N GLU A 206 -2.14 -21.36 4.41
CA GLU A 206 -2.32 -20.77 5.73
C GLU A 206 -3.65 -20.02 5.86
N THR A 207 -4.08 -19.82 7.08
CA THR A 207 -5.20 -18.95 7.42
C THR A 207 -4.93 -18.36 8.80
N HIS A 208 -5.26 -17.09 8.99
CA HIS A 208 -5.04 -16.39 10.24
C HIS A 208 -5.97 -15.17 10.40
N VAL A 209 -5.97 -14.58 11.59
CA VAL A 209 -6.89 -13.50 11.95
C VAL A 209 -6.62 -12.19 11.18
N MET A 210 -5.46 -12.02 10.60
CA MET A 210 -5.10 -10.79 9.90
C MET A 210 -5.87 -10.64 8.59
N GLU A 211 -6.28 -9.42 8.33
CA GLU A 211 -6.76 -8.96 7.04
C GLU A 211 -5.57 -8.50 6.19
N HIS A 212 -5.58 -8.78 4.90
CA HIS A 212 -4.48 -8.43 4.01
C HIS A 212 -4.89 -7.52 2.86
N GLY A 213 -3.98 -6.61 2.52
CA GLY A 213 -3.93 -5.96 1.23
C GLY A 213 -2.58 -6.27 0.58
N LEU A 214 -2.60 -6.83 -0.62
CA LEU A 214 -1.40 -7.19 -1.36
C LEU A 214 -1.40 -6.45 -2.71
N TYR A 215 -0.34 -5.71 -2.97
CA TYR A 215 -0.12 -5.08 -4.27
C TYR A 215 1.08 -5.73 -4.94
N VAL A 216 0.92 -6.15 -6.19
CA VAL A 216 2.01 -6.75 -6.96
C VAL A 216 2.86 -5.64 -7.55
N LEU A 217 4.06 -5.45 -7.01
CA LEU A 217 5.01 -4.44 -7.50
C LEU A 217 5.65 -4.85 -8.82
N GLU A 218 6.07 -6.12 -8.92
CA GLU A 218 6.78 -6.66 -10.07
C GLU A 218 6.40 -8.11 -10.35
N GLY A 219 6.55 -8.53 -11.62
CA GLY A 219 6.45 -9.93 -12.02
C GLY A 219 5.03 -10.44 -12.15
N LYS A 220 4.92 -11.77 -12.09
CA LYS A 220 3.69 -12.54 -12.18
C LYS A 220 3.72 -13.73 -11.24
N ALA A 221 2.56 -14.09 -10.71
CA ALA A 221 2.41 -15.26 -9.86
C ALA A 221 1.04 -15.90 -10.04
N VAL A 222 0.91 -17.13 -9.58
CA VAL A 222 -0.38 -17.77 -9.36
C VAL A 222 -0.60 -17.81 -7.84
N TYR A 223 -1.67 -17.21 -7.38
CA TYR A 223 -2.00 -17.11 -5.97
C TYR A 223 -3.22 -17.96 -5.65
N ARG A 224 -3.13 -18.76 -4.59
CA ARG A 224 -4.31 -19.45 -4.06
C ARG A 224 -5.06 -18.52 -3.12
N LEU A 225 -6.32 -18.24 -3.45
CA LEU A 225 -7.22 -17.41 -2.64
C LEU A 225 -8.48 -18.21 -2.34
N ASN A 226 -8.67 -18.60 -1.09
CA ASN A 226 -9.73 -19.51 -0.67
C ASN A 226 -9.63 -20.87 -1.44
N GLN A 227 -10.53 -21.15 -2.36
CA GLN A 227 -10.51 -22.36 -3.18
C GLN A 227 -10.04 -22.08 -4.62
N ASP A 228 -9.82 -20.84 -4.97
CA ASP A 228 -9.52 -20.41 -6.33
C ASP A 228 -8.01 -20.24 -6.54
N TRP A 229 -7.56 -20.51 -7.76
CA TRP A 229 -6.22 -20.17 -8.23
C TRP A 229 -6.31 -18.98 -9.17
N VAL A 230 -5.67 -17.89 -8.79
CA VAL A 230 -5.75 -16.62 -9.51
C VAL A 230 -4.39 -16.23 -10.03
N GLU A 231 -4.30 -15.96 -11.33
CA GLU A 231 -3.12 -15.34 -11.91
C GLU A 231 -3.10 -13.85 -11.58
N VAL A 232 -1.97 -13.36 -11.08
CA VAL A 232 -1.74 -11.96 -10.73
C VAL A 232 -0.46 -11.46 -11.37
N GLU A 233 -0.42 -10.16 -11.70
CA GLU A 233 0.74 -9.51 -12.30
C GLU A 233 0.97 -8.10 -11.74
N ALA A 234 2.12 -7.52 -12.07
CA ALA A 234 2.48 -6.16 -11.63
C ALA A 234 1.34 -5.15 -11.88
N GLY A 235 0.98 -4.43 -10.84
CA GLY A 235 -0.13 -3.47 -10.82
C GLY A 235 -1.46 -4.03 -10.32
N ASP A 236 -1.57 -5.34 -10.10
CA ASP A 236 -2.77 -5.94 -9.51
C ASP A 236 -2.79 -5.75 -8.00
N TYR A 237 -3.99 -5.64 -7.46
CA TYR A 237 -4.24 -5.57 -6.03
C TYR A 237 -5.15 -6.71 -5.58
N MET A 238 -4.82 -7.31 -4.45
CA MET A 238 -5.65 -8.30 -3.78
C MET A 238 -5.99 -7.83 -2.37
N TRP A 239 -7.25 -8.04 -1.98
CA TRP A 239 -7.66 -7.94 -0.59
C TRP A 239 -8.11 -9.31 -0.10
N LEU A 240 -7.67 -9.70 1.10
CA LEU A 240 -8.07 -10.94 1.75
C LEU A 240 -8.67 -10.60 3.10
N ARG A 241 -9.87 -11.11 3.32
CA ARG A 241 -10.53 -11.02 4.61
C ARG A 241 -9.78 -11.84 5.66
N ALA A 242 -9.93 -11.46 6.94
CA ALA A 242 -9.51 -12.30 8.05
C ALA A 242 -10.00 -13.75 7.87
N PHE A 243 -9.09 -14.69 8.12
CA PHE A 243 -9.28 -16.14 7.94
C PHE A 243 -9.49 -16.62 6.49
N CYS A 244 -9.27 -15.81 5.48
CA CYS A 244 -9.24 -16.30 4.11
C CYS A 244 -8.06 -17.26 3.92
N PRO A 245 -8.31 -18.52 3.53
CA PRO A 245 -7.21 -19.45 3.20
C PRO A 245 -6.41 -18.94 2.01
N GLN A 246 -5.11 -19.02 2.09
CA GLN A 246 -4.21 -18.53 1.06
C GLN A 246 -2.95 -19.39 0.93
#